data_56ea946930decf31911678037b85ddcd
#
_entry.id   56ea946930decf31911678037b85ddcd
#
_cell.length_a   1.000
_cell.length_b   1.000
_cell.length_c   1.000
_cell.angle_alpha   90.00
_cell.angle_beta   90.00
_cell.angle_gamma   90.00
#
_symmetry.space_group_name_H-M   'P 1'
#
loop_
_entity.id
_entity.type
_entity.pdbx_description
1 polymer ?
#
loop_
_entity_poly.entity_id
_entity_poly.type
_entity_poly.pdbx_seq_one_letter_code
_entity_poly.pdbx_strand_id
1 'polypeptide(L)'
;MKLIHSRNSGSDAGTSSPAPEFTGVGMWLNSDGPVNLYRLYGEVVLIEFWTFGCINCVRTLPFMVKMNARYRARGLLVLGIHTPEFRHEAGVGALRGAIATHGVHYPVGLDNSYASWNAFGVEFWPSMFVLDRRGAIAHHDVGEGRYTQTERAIKRLLDEPMPVALDGAPNGTSLPPAA
;
A
#
# COMPACT_ATOMS: atom_id res chain seq x y z
N MET A 1 30.12 -18.31 34.92
CA MET A 1 30.04 -16.92 34.45
C MET A 1 30.14 -16.98 32.94
N LYS A 2 28.98 -17.05 32.22
CA LYS A 2 28.91 -17.16 30.77
C LYS A 2 28.66 -15.79 30.19
N LEU A 3 29.59 -15.28 29.43
CA LEU A 3 29.47 -14.01 28.67
C LEU A 3 28.48 -14.22 27.53
N ILE A 4 27.38 -13.46 27.57
CA ILE A 4 26.40 -13.37 26.50
C ILE A 4 26.95 -12.37 25.48
N HIS A 5 27.40 -12.87 24.33
CA HIS A 5 27.74 -12.04 23.18
C HIS A 5 26.47 -11.52 22.57
N SER A 6 26.21 -10.24 22.78
CA SER A 6 25.20 -9.46 22.01
C SER A 6 25.66 -9.42 20.56
N ARG A 7 24.98 -10.16 19.67
CA ARG A 7 25.15 -10.01 18.24
C ARG A 7 24.43 -8.77 17.80
N ASN A 8 25.22 -7.75 17.50
CA ASN A 8 24.81 -6.55 16.81
C ASN A 8 24.38 -6.96 15.38
N SER A 9 23.09 -6.94 15.10
CA SER A 9 22.54 -7.25 13.79
C SER A 9 22.76 -6.04 12.89
N GLY A 10 23.88 -6.09 12.18
CA GLY A 10 24.17 -5.18 11.08
C GLY A 10 23.15 -5.37 9.96
N SER A 11 22.82 -4.28 9.35
CA SER A 11 22.02 -4.07 8.15
C SER A 11 22.03 -5.25 7.18
N ASP A 12 21.00 -6.08 7.27
CA ASP A 12 20.70 -7.03 6.22
C ASP A 12 20.08 -6.28 5.03
N ALA A 13 20.78 -6.38 3.90
CA ALA A 13 20.14 -6.35 2.59
C ALA A 13 19.31 -7.64 2.48
N GLY A 14 18.29 -7.76 3.35
CA GLY A 14 17.42 -8.91 3.45
C GLY A 14 16.62 -9.04 2.16
N THR A 15 16.55 -10.22 1.64
CA THR A 15 15.66 -10.67 0.58
C THR A 15 14.22 -10.22 0.90
N SER A 16 13.82 -9.08 0.33
CA SER A 16 12.46 -8.61 0.44
C SER A 16 11.57 -9.64 -0.26
N SER A 17 10.58 -10.16 0.45
CA SER A 17 9.65 -11.14 -0.11
C SER A 17 8.72 -10.45 -1.12
N PRO A 18 8.42 -11.08 -2.26
CA PRO A 18 7.42 -10.57 -3.18
C PRO A 18 6.09 -10.34 -2.44
N ALA A 19 5.45 -9.20 -2.71
CA ALA A 19 4.11 -8.96 -2.20
C ALA A 19 3.14 -9.95 -2.85
N PRO A 20 2.15 -10.47 -2.10
CA PRO A 20 1.07 -11.24 -2.70
C PRO A 20 0.23 -10.35 -3.61
N GLU A 21 -0.43 -10.95 -4.60
CA GLU A 21 -1.39 -10.22 -5.44
C GLU A 21 -2.69 -9.95 -4.66
N PHE A 22 -3.41 -8.88 -5.05
CA PHE A 22 -4.75 -8.64 -4.53
C PHE A 22 -5.72 -9.73 -4.99
N THR A 23 -6.36 -10.36 -4.04
CA THR A 23 -7.37 -11.41 -4.26
C THR A 23 -8.68 -11.02 -3.60
N GLY A 24 -9.81 -11.45 -4.18
CA GLY A 24 -11.14 -11.20 -3.59
C GLY A 24 -11.59 -9.73 -3.58
N VAL A 25 -10.85 -8.83 -4.20
CA VAL A 25 -11.26 -7.42 -4.35
C VAL A 25 -12.36 -7.34 -5.40
N GLY A 26 -13.60 -7.21 -4.93
CA GLY A 26 -14.78 -7.28 -5.80
C GLY A 26 -15.04 -6.02 -6.63
N MET A 27 -14.50 -4.88 -6.21
CA MET A 27 -14.67 -3.59 -6.88
C MET A 27 -13.53 -2.65 -6.57
N TRP A 28 -13.19 -1.81 -7.54
CA TRP A 28 -12.26 -0.68 -7.38
C TRP A 28 -12.98 0.65 -7.58
N LEU A 29 -12.70 1.62 -6.74
CA LEU A 29 -13.15 3.02 -6.84
C LEU A 29 -11.94 3.88 -7.19
N ASN A 30 -12.15 5.03 -7.85
CA ASN A 30 -11.08 5.90 -8.36
C ASN A 30 -10.07 5.16 -9.27
N SER A 31 -10.56 4.20 -10.05
CA SER A 31 -9.75 3.40 -10.98
C SER A 31 -10.61 3.02 -12.17
N ASP A 32 -10.01 2.96 -13.36
CA ASP A 32 -10.69 2.55 -14.59
C ASP A 32 -10.90 1.02 -14.69
N GLY A 33 -10.37 0.28 -13.71
CA GLY A 33 -10.50 -1.17 -13.67
C GLY A 33 -9.75 -1.79 -12.49
N PRO A 34 -9.69 -3.13 -12.44
CA PRO A 34 -8.98 -3.83 -11.39
C PRO A 34 -7.48 -3.49 -11.39
N VAL A 35 -6.94 -3.18 -10.19
CA VAL A 35 -5.51 -3.00 -10.01
C VAL A 35 -4.84 -4.36 -9.80
N ASN A 36 -3.74 -4.58 -10.50
CA ASN A 36 -2.94 -5.79 -10.42
C ASN A 36 -1.49 -5.42 -10.14
N LEU A 37 -0.92 -5.90 -9.04
CA LEU A 37 0.42 -5.52 -8.59
C LEU A 37 1.52 -5.96 -9.56
N TYR A 38 1.36 -7.10 -10.24
CA TYR A 38 2.35 -7.53 -11.24
C TYR A 38 2.48 -6.56 -12.42
N ARG A 39 1.42 -5.78 -12.71
CA ARG A 39 1.45 -4.76 -13.77
C ARG A 39 2.08 -3.44 -13.31
N LEU A 40 2.35 -3.30 -12.02
CA LEU A 40 2.96 -2.11 -11.44
C LEU A 40 4.49 -2.24 -11.30
N TYR A 41 5.09 -3.24 -11.96
CA TYR A 41 6.55 -3.39 -12.02
C TYR A 41 7.20 -2.10 -12.54
N GLY A 42 8.19 -1.60 -11.81
CA GLY A 42 8.83 -0.32 -12.07
C GLY A 42 8.34 0.84 -11.20
N GLU A 43 7.17 0.72 -10.62
CA GLU A 43 6.61 1.72 -9.71
C GLU A 43 6.91 1.40 -8.24
N VAL A 44 7.03 2.44 -7.40
CA VAL A 44 7.00 2.28 -5.94
C VAL A 44 5.54 2.34 -5.51
N VAL A 45 5.08 1.39 -4.70
CA VAL A 45 3.68 1.32 -4.32
C VAL A 45 3.53 1.48 -2.81
N LEU A 46 2.67 2.41 -2.37
CA LEU A 46 2.23 2.54 -0.98
C LEU A 46 0.81 1.99 -0.86
N ILE A 47 0.62 0.95 -0.06
CA ILE A 47 -0.68 0.30 0.20
C ILE A 47 -1.09 0.59 1.63
N GLU A 48 -2.35 0.94 1.85
CA GLU A 48 -2.96 0.99 3.18
C GLU A 48 -4.17 0.05 3.25
N PHE A 49 -4.15 -0.87 4.18
CA PHE A 49 -5.34 -1.61 4.61
C PHE A 49 -6.07 -0.79 5.68
N TRP A 50 -7.31 -0.41 5.39
CA TRP A 50 -8.06 0.54 6.21
C TRP A 50 -9.57 0.27 6.21
N THR A 51 -10.26 0.94 7.11
CA THR A 51 -11.72 1.08 7.05
C THR A 51 -12.14 2.46 7.56
N PHE A 52 -13.24 2.98 7.05
CA PHE A 52 -13.70 4.32 7.43
C PHE A 52 -14.30 4.40 8.85
N GLY A 53 -14.67 3.27 9.46
CA GLY A 53 -15.13 3.21 10.86
C GLY A 53 -14.00 3.25 11.89
N CYS A 54 -12.78 2.99 11.49
CA CYS A 54 -11.61 2.99 12.36
C CYS A 54 -11.00 4.39 12.49
N ILE A 55 -11.02 4.97 13.69
CA ILE A 55 -10.52 6.34 13.93
C ILE A 55 -9.03 6.47 13.60
N ASN A 56 -8.21 5.46 13.86
CA ASN A 56 -6.78 5.48 13.55
C ASN A 56 -6.55 5.48 12.04
N CYS A 57 -7.38 4.76 11.26
CA CYS A 57 -7.34 4.81 9.80
C CYS A 57 -7.68 6.20 9.29
N VAL A 58 -8.78 6.79 9.80
CA VAL A 58 -9.20 8.14 9.40
C VAL A 58 -8.09 9.17 9.65
N ARG A 59 -7.34 9.04 10.75
CA ARG A 59 -6.19 9.90 11.05
C ARG A 59 -4.99 9.66 10.14
N THR A 60 -4.89 8.48 9.53
CA THR A 60 -3.81 8.14 8.58
C THR A 60 -4.10 8.67 7.16
N LEU A 61 -5.37 8.80 6.77
CA LEU A 61 -5.75 9.24 5.42
C LEU A 61 -5.10 10.56 4.96
N PRO A 62 -4.97 11.62 5.80
CA PRO A 62 -4.26 12.83 5.39
C PRO A 62 -2.80 12.60 5.00
N PHE A 63 -2.12 11.65 5.64
CA PHE A 63 -0.77 11.25 5.26
C PHE A 63 -0.77 10.56 3.88
N MET A 64 -1.69 9.62 3.64
CA MET A 64 -1.82 8.91 2.36
C MET A 64 -2.12 9.88 1.21
N VAL A 65 -3.06 10.80 1.39
CA VAL A 65 -3.40 11.86 0.41
C VAL A 65 -2.18 12.73 0.12
N LYS A 66 -1.43 13.13 1.16
CA LYS A 66 -0.21 13.92 1.01
C LYS A 66 0.87 13.16 0.24
N MET A 67 1.07 11.88 0.51
CA MET A 67 2.04 11.05 -0.22
C MET A 67 1.67 10.95 -1.69
N ASN A 68 0.41 10.69 -2.01
CA ASN A 68 -0.09 10.66 -3.38
C ASN A 68 0.17 11.99 -4.10
N ALA A 69 -0.23 13.12 -3.52
CA ALA A 69 -0.04 14.43 -4.13
C ALA A 69 1.44 14.77 -4.37
N ARG A 70 2.32 14.42 -3.42
CA ARG A 70 3.72 14.83 -3.42
C ARG A 70 4.60 13.99 -4.35
N TYR A 71 4.34 12.69 -4.40
CA TYR A 71 5.28 11.75 -5.03
C TYR A 71 4.74 11.05 -6.28
N ARG A 72 3.46 11.24 -6.63
CA ARG A 72 2.87 10.63 -7.82
C ARG A 72 3.67 10.91 -9.10
N ALA A 73 4.07 12.17 -9.33
CA ALA A 73 4.87 12.56 -10.49
C ALA A 73 6.30 11.95 -10.51
N ARG A 74 6.73 11.36 -9.38
CA ARG A 74 8.02 10.67 -9.23
C ARG A 74 7.90 9.15 -9.34
N GLY A 75 6.71 8.61 -9.60
CA GLY A 75 6.47 7.18 -9.73
C GLY A 75 6.04 6.50 -8.42
N LEU A 76 5.41 7.24 -7.48
CA LEU A 76 4.69 6.64 -6.37
C LEU A 76 3.25 6.37 -6.77
N LEU A 77 2.79 5.15 -6.61
CA LEU A 77 1.38 4.78 -6.65
C LEU A 77 0.87 4.55 -5.22
N VAL A 78 -0.23 5.22 -4.87
CA VAL A 78 -0.90 5.02 -3.59
C VAL A 78 -2.17 4.21 -3.81
N LEU A 79 -2.39 3.19 -3.01
CA LEU A 79 -3.55 2.31 -3.07
C LEU A 79 -4.17 2.16 -1.68
N GLY A 80 -5.49 2.19 -1.59
CA GLY A 80 -6.22 1.82 -0.39
C GLY A 80 -6.91 0.47 -0.59
N ILE A 81 -6.81 -0.42 0.38
CA ILE A 81 -7.60 -1.65 0.45
C ILE A 81 -8.55 -1.48 1.62
N HIS A 82 -9.82 -1.27 1.30
CA HIS A 82 -10.87 -1.14 2.30
C HIS A 82 -11.35 -2.52 2.71
N THR A 83 -11.00 -2.93 3.94
CA THR A 83 -11.44 -4.18 4.55
C THR A 83 -12.36 -3.82 5.73
N PRO A 84 -13.68 -4.10 5.67
CA PRO A 84 -14.63 -3.63 6.67
C PRO A 84 -14.44 -4.36 8.01
N GLU A 85 -14.39 -3.61 9.11
CA GLU A 85 -14.43 -4.18 10.47
C GLU A 85 -15.86 -4.60 10.84
N PHE A 86 -16.85 -3.81 10.41
CA PHE A 86 -18.26 -4.05 10.71
C PHE A 86 -19.10 -4.19 9.44
N ARG A 87 -20.21 -4.93 9.52
CA ARG A 87 -21.10 -5.20 8.35
C ARG A 87 -21.60 -3.94 7.64
N HIS A 88 -21.84 -2.85 8.36
CA HIS A 88 -22.31 -1.61 7.76
C HIS A 88 -21.26 -0.90 6.90
N GLU A 89 -19.99 -1.24 7.07
CA GLU A 89 -18.87 -0.70 6.29
C GLU A 89 -18.69 -1.36 4.92
N ALA A 90 -19.29 -2.55 4.72
CA ALA A 90 -19.17 -3.30 3.47
C ALA A 90 -19.90 -2.66 2.27
N GLY A 91 -20.69 -1.61 2.51
CA GLY A 91 -21.50 -0.97 1.49
C GLY A 91 -20.71 0.01 0.61
N VAL A 92 -20.75 -0.18 -0.71
CA VAL A 92 -20.07 0.68 -1.70
C VAL A 92 -20.47 2.15 -1.54
N GLY A 93 -21.75 2.45 -1.28
CA GLY A 93 -22.25 3.81 -1.10
C GLY A 93 -21.62 4.52 0.10
N ALA A 94 -21.51 3.81 1.23
CA ALA A 94 -20.89 4.32 2.43
C ALA A 94 -19.39 4.63 2.20
N LEU A 95 -18.69 3.69 1.53
CA LEU A 95 -17.28 3.89 1.19
C LEU A 95 -17.08 5.07 0.22
N ARG A 96 -17.94 5.25 -0.79
CA ARG A 96 -17.88 6.43 -1.68
C ARG A 96 -18.03 7.74 -0.89
N GLY A 97 -18.95 7.78 0.07
CA GLY A 97 -19.11 8.92 0.96
C GLY A 97 -17.86 9.22 1.78
N ALA A 98 -17.26 8.19 2.36
CA ALA A 98 -16.01 8.33 3.13
C ALA A 98 -14.83 8.80 2.25
N ILE A 99 -14.66 8.23 1.06
CA ILE A 99 -13.64 8.65 0.07
C ILE A 99 -13.79 10.14 -0.25
N ALA A 100 -15.01 10.60 -0.54
CA ALA A 100 -15.27 12.00 -0.84
C ALA A 100 -15.01 12.92 0.37
N THR A 101 -15.47 12.51 1.56
CA THR A 101 -15.29 13.29 2.80
C THR A 101 -13.81 13.49 3.15
N HIS A 102 -12.97 12.48 2.92
CA HIS A 102 -11.55 12.52 3.27
C HIS A 102 -10.62 12.92 2.11
N GLY A 103 -11.16 13.31 0.96
CA GLY A 103 -10.38 13.76 -0.19
C GLY A 103 -9.47 12.68 -0.77
N VAL A 104 -9.89 11.42 -0.72
CA VAL A 104 -9.14 10.29 -1.28
C VAL A 104 -9.36 10.25 -2.78
N HIS A 105 -8.27 10.46 -3.56
CA HIS A 105 -8.30 10.46 -5.03
C HIS A 105 -7.49 9.32 -5.67
N TYR A 106 -6.81 8.51 -4.86
CA TYR A 106 -6.10 7.32 -5.32
C TYR A 106 -7.05 6.09 -5.36
N PRO A 107 -6.69 5.03 -6.09
CA PRO A 107 -7.51 3.82 -6.19
C PRO A 107 -7.79 3.18 -4.84
N VAL A 108 -9.04 2.76 -4.64
CA VAL A 108 -9.49 2.04 -3.43
C VAL A 108 -10.20 0.76 -3.83
N GLY A 109 -9.68 -0.37 -3.42
CA GLY A 109 -10.27 -1.69 -3.60
C GLY A 109 -11.12 -2.11 -2.41
N LEU A 110 -12.26 -2.77 -2.66
CA LEU A 110 -13.15 -3.34 -1.62
C LEU A 110 -12.79 -4.80 -1.38
N ASP A 111 -12.23 -5.09 -0.23
CA ASP A 111 -11.89 -6.45 0.23
C ASP A 111 -12.88 -6.97 1.28
N ASN A 112 -14.16 -7.04 0.91
CA ASN A 112 -15.23 -7.50 1.79
C ASN A 112 -15.10 -8.97 2.24
N SER A 113 -14.31 -9.74 1.52
CA SER A 113 -14.02 -11.16 1.82
C SER A 113 -12.79 -11.38 2.69
N TYR A 114 -12.05 -10.32 3.00
CA TYR A 114 -10.76 -10.40 3.70
C TYR A 114 -9.68 -11.20 2.93
N ALA A 115 -9.86 -11.44 1.65
CA ALA A 115 -8.95 -12.30 0.90
C ALA A 115 -7.56 -11.63 0.71
N SER A 116 -7.53 -10.35 0.34
CA SER A 116 -6.29 -9.58 0.27
C SER A 116 -5.70 -9.32 1.67
N TRP A 117 -6.54 -9.02 2.65
CA TRP A 117 -6.16 -8.90 4.06
C TRP A 117 -5.37 -10.12 4.54
N ASN A 118 -5.93 -11.31 4.34
CA ASN A 118 -5.30 -12.56 4.75
C ASN A 118 -4.03 -12.86 3.95
N ALA A 119 -4.03 -12.58 2.63
CA ALA A 119 -2.87 -12.80 1.78
C ALA A 119 -1.67 -11.95 2.21
N PHE A 120 -1.89 -10.69 2.63
CA PHE A 120 -0.85 -9.80 3.16
C PHE A 120 -0.50 -10.05 4.63
N GLY A 121 -1.19 -10.98 5.31
CA GLY A 121 -0.99 -11.26 6.73
C GLY A 121 -1.32 -10.07 7.63
N VAL A 122 -2.31 -9.27 7.24
CA VAL A 122 -2.74 -8.11 8.04
C VAL A 122 -3.51 -8.60 9.27
N GLU A 123 -3.26 -7.97 10.41
CA GLU A 123 -3.92 -8.31 11.69
C GLU A 123 -4.63 -7.10 12.31
N PHE A 124 -4.20 -5.87 11.97
CA PHE A 124 -4.70 -4.64 12.59
C PHE A 124 -4.90 -3.52 11.57
N TRP A 125 -5.88 -2.65 11.84
CA TRP A 125 -6.12 -1.40 11.11
C TRP A 125 -5.48 -0.20 11.82
N PRO A 126 -4.90 0.76 11.07
CA PRO A 126 -4.43 0.61 9.69
C PRO A 126 -3.15 -0.25 9.62
N SER A 127 -2.88 -0.84 8.46
CA SER A 127 -1.57 -1.43 8.14
C SER A 127 -1.09 -0.87 6.81
N MET A 128 0.16 -0.39 6.78
CA MET A 128 0.77 0.22 5.59
C MET A 128 1.94 -0.64 5.09
N PHE A 129 2.00 -0.84 3.79
CA PHE A 129 3.09 -1.53 3.09
C PHE A 129 3.68 -0.62 2.03
N VAL A 130 5.01 -0.58 1.93
CA VAL A 130 5.69 0.05 0.81
C VAL A 130 6.38 -1.05 -0.01
N LEU A 131 6.02 -1.13 -1.28
CA LEU A 131 6.64 -2.06 -2.22
C LEU A 131 7.70 -1.33 -3.03
N ASP A 132 8.81 -2.01 -3.28
CA ASP A 132 9.83 -1.54 -4.19
C ASP A 132 9.40 -1.68 -5.66
N ARG A 133 10.22 -1.21 -6.58
CA ARG A 133 9.95 -1.25 -8.03
C ARG A 133 9.89 -2.66 -8.62
N ARG A 134 10.25 -3.70 -7.85
CA ARG A 134 10.15 -5.12 -8.22
C ARG A 134 8.91 -5.78 -7.64
N GLY A 135 8.09 -5.02 -6.88
CA GLY A 135 6.91 -5.52 -6.21
C GLY A 135 7.20 -6.27 -4.92
N ALA A 136 8.38 -6.10 -4.34
CA ALA A 136 8.71 -6.73 -3.07
C ALA A 136 8.42 -5.78 -1.90
N ILE A 137 7.98 -6.33 -0.76
CA ILE A 137 7.70 -5.55 0.47
C ILE A 137 9.03 -5.04 1.04
N ALA A 138 9.25 -3.73 0.94
CA ALA A 138 10.45 -3.05 1.42
C ALA A 138 10.26 -2.38 2.78
N HIS A 139 9.02 -2.11 3.18
CA HIS A 139 8.68 -1.50 4.47
C HIS A 139 7.24 -1.86 4.86
N HIS A 140 7.01 -2.05 6.17
CA HIS A 140 5.69 -2.34 6.72
C HIS A 140 5.54 -1.65 8.08
N ASP A 141 4.43 -0.96 8.26
CA ASP A 141 4.01 -0.36 9.53
C ASP A 141 2.61 -0.81 9.92
N VAL A 142 2.42 -1.04 11.22
CA VAL A 142 1.13 -1.41 11.81
C VAL A 142 0.68 -0.30 12.75
N GLY A 143 -0.58 0.09 12.63
CA GLY A 143 -1.18 1.14 13.42
C GLY A 143 -0.91 2.56 12.91
N GLU A 144 -1.50 3.53 13.58
CA GLU A 144 -1.32 4.97 13.31
C GLU A 144 0.09 5.42 13.67
N GLY A 145 0.68 6.31 12.88
CA GLY A 145 1.99 6.93 13.16
C GLY A 145 3.11 6.42 12.24
N ARG A 146 4.36 6.62 12.69
CA ARG A 146 5.60 6.26 11.93
C ARG A 146 5.70 6.88 10.53
N TYR A 147 4.95 7.92 10.25
CA TYR A 147 4.87 8.57 8.93
C TYR A 147 6.24 9.02 8.38
N THR A 148 7.15 9.45 9.27
CA THR A 148 8.51 9.84 8.88
C THR A 148 9.32 8.65 8.38
N GLN A 149 9.18 7.48 8.98
CA GLN A 149 9.86 6.25 8.57
C GLN A 149 9.32 5.77 7.22
N THR A 150 8.00 5.74 7.08
CA THR A 150 7.32 5.37 5.82
C THR A 150 7.72 6.33 4.69
N GLU A 151 7.72 7.65 4.92
CA GLU A 151 8.12 8.63 3.91
C GLU A 151 9.61 8.50 3.54
N ARG A 152 10.49 8.17 4.50
CA ARG A 152 11.92 7.89 4.22
C ARG A 152 12.09 6.65 3.34
N ALA A 153 11.34 5.58 3.61
CA ALA A 153 11.36 4.38 2.78
C ALA A 153 10.93 4.69 1.35
N ILE A 154 9.81 5.42 1.18
CA ILE A 154 9.32 5.86 -0.13
C ILE A 154 10.38 6.66 -0.88
N LYS A 155 10.99 7.68 -0.24
CA LYS A 155 12.03 8.52 -0.87
C LYS A 155 13.22 7.70 -1.34
N ARG A 156 13.74 6.83 -0.48
CA ARG A 156 14.86 5.95 -0.82
C ARG A 156 14.55 5.11 -2.06
N LEU A 157 13.39 4.46 -2.09
CA LEU A 157 12.98 3.60 -3.21
C LEU A 157 12.73 4.39 -4.50
N LEU A 158 12.22 5.61 -4.40
CA LEU A 158 12.04 6.50 -5.57
C LEU A 158 13.38 6.98 -6.14
N ASP A 159 14.43 7.10 -5.32
CA ASP A 159 15.77 7.49 -5.74
C ASP A 159 16.60 6.30 -6.29
N GLU A 160 16.14 5.06 -6.08
CA GLU A 160 16.76 3.87 -6.67
C GLU A 160 16.56 3.83 -8.19
N PRO A 161 17.53 3.31 -8.96
CA PRO A 161 17.40 3.18 -10.40
C PRO A 161 16.26 2.23 -10.76
N MET A 162 15.69 2.44 -11.95
CA MET A 162 14.71 1.50 -12.49
C MET A 162 15.32 0.09 -12.59
N PRO A 163 14.61 -0.95 -12.15
CA PRO A 163 15.07 -2.31 -12.34
C PRO A 163 15.19 -2.61 -13.84
N VAL A 164 16.21 -3.38 -14.22
CA VAL A 164 16.30 -3.90 -15.57
C VAL A 164 15.06 -4.76 -15.83
N ALA A 165 14.37 -4.50 -16.92
CA ALA A 165 13.18 -5.28 -17.30
C ALA A 165 13.55 -6.76 -17.31
N LEU A 166 12.77 -7.57 -16.61
CA LEU A 166 12.85 -9.02 -16.77
C LEU A 166 12.22 -9.34 -18.14
N ASP A 167 12.93 -10.10 -18.96
CA ASP A 167 12.40 -10.55 -20.24
C ASP A 167 11.05 -11.25 -19.99
N GLY A 168 9.96 -10.65 -20.52
CA GLY A 168 8.59 -11.15 -20.31
C GLY A 168 7.73 -10.40 -19.29
N ALA A 169 8.25 -9.38 -18.60
CA ALA A 169 7.39 -8.52 -17.77
C ALA A 169 6.47 -7.68 -18.68
N PRO A 170 5.15 -7.62 -18.44
CA PRO A 170 4.27 -6.75 -19.20
C PRO A 170 4.70 -5.30 -18.97
N ASN A 171 4.89 -4.56 -20.06
CA ASN A 171 5.19 -3.13 -20.00
C ASN A 171 4.16 -2.43 -19.09
N GLY A 172 4.67 -1.73 -18.08
CA GLY A 172 3.84 -1.06 -17.10
C GLY A 172 2.80 -0.16 -17.76
N THR A 173 1.53 -0.50 -17.57
CA THR A 173 0.44 0.39 -17.94
C THR A 173 0.29 1.37 -16.78
N SER A 174 0.81 2.58 -16.97
CA SER A 174 0.58 3.69 -16.03
C SER A 174 -0.93 3.86 -15.84
N LEU A 175 -1.37 3.91 -14.58
CA LEU A 175 -2.73 4.31 -14.27
C LEU A 175 -2.97 5.71 -14.87
N PRO A 176 -4.11 5.96 -15.53
CA PRO A 176 -4.43 7.27 -16.09
C PRO A 176 -4.43 8.34 -15.00
N PRO A 177 -4.20 9.61 -15.38
CA PRO A 177 -4.31 10.71 -14.43
C PRO A 177 -5.74 10.76 -13.87
N ALA A 178 -5.87 10.79 -12.56
CA ALA A 178 -7.15 11.10 -11.93
C ALA A 178 -7.57 12.51 -12.37
N ALA A 179 -8.80 12.63 -12.86
CA ALA A 179 -9.43 13.89 -13.21
C ALA A 179 -9.60 14.78 -11.99
#